data_36f24da20918200dd3e397b76874e0d1
#
_entry.id   36f24da20918200dd3e397b76874e0d1
#
_cell.length_a   1.000
_cell.length_b   1.000
_cell.length_c   1.000
_cell.angle_alpha   90.00
_cell.angle_beta   90.00
_cell.angle_gamma   90.00
#
_symmetry.space_group_name_H-M   'P 1'
#
loop_
_entity.id
_entity.type
_entity.pdbx_description
1 polymer ?
#
loop_
_entity_poly.entity_id
_entity_poly.type
_entity_poly.pdbx_seq_one_letter_code
_entity_poly.pdbx_strand_id
1 'polypeptide(L)'
;MAWADICAFEDLVENSGICALLNGQQVAVFLLAPSDEPQVYAVGNYDPLGNANVLSRGILGSIGEQIVVASPLYKQHFSLTTGQCLEQPDVVIPVYRVKLQQGRVWLNAGQQNQQASAA
;
A
#
# COMPACT_ATOMS: atom_id res chain seq x y z
N MET A 1 5.07 -10.98 16.27
CA MET A 1 4.95 -10.21 15.04
C MET A 1 6.25 -9.52 14.75
N ALA A 2 6.74 -9.72 13.58
CA ALA A 2 8.02 -9.18 13.20
C ALA A 2 7.83 -7.88 12.43
N TRP A 3 8.51 -6.85 12.88
CA TRP A 3 8.55 -5.57 12.16
C TRP A 3 9.85 -5.52 11.38
N ALA A 4 9.75 -5.20 10.11
CA ALA A 4 10.91 -5.09 9.24
C ALA A 4 11.16 -3.62 8.91
N ASP A 5 12.41 -3.21 9.06
CA ASP A 5 12.86 -1.86 8.72
C ASP A 5 13.01 -1.80 7.21
N ILE A 6 12.19 -1.00 6.56
CA ILE A 6 12.10 -1.00 5.10
C ILE A 6 12.92 0.12 4.47
N CYS A 7 12.73 1.35 4.96
CA CYS A 7 13.39 2.49 4.34
C CYS A 7 13.31 3.69 5.28
N ALA A 8 14.03 4.75 4.93
CA ALA A 8 13.90 6.01 5.64
C ALA A 8 12.60 6.69 5.23
N PHE A 9 11.96 7.36 6.18
CA PHE A 9 10.75 8.09 5.86
C PHE A 9 11.02 9.14 4.78
N GLU A 10 12.17 9.77 4.83
CA GLU A 10 12.50 10.81 3.86
C GLU A 10 12.71 10.28 2.44
N ASP A 11 12.79 8.96 2.28
CA ASP A 11 12.88 8.37 0.96
C ASP A 11 11.52 8.30 0.27
N LEU A 12 10.44 8.52 1.00
CA LEU A 12 9.11 8.48 0.43
C LEU A 12 8.84 9.77 -0.33
N VAL A 13 8.05 9.66 -1.40
CA VAL A 13 7.66 10.80 -2.22
C VAL A 13 6.20 11.11 -1.94
N GLU A 14 5.92 12.38 -1.66
CA GLU A 14 4.56 12.79 -1.32
C GLU A 14 3.58 12.45 -2.43
N ASN A 15 2.46 11.86 -2.03
CA ASN A 15 1.36 11.51 -2.93
C ASN A 15 1.79 10.59 -4.05
N SER A 16 2.74 9.71 -3.73
CA SER A 16 3.29 8.79 -4.70
C SER A 16 3.71 7.51 -3.99
N GLY A 17 4.10 6.51 -4.77
CA GLY A 17 4.52 5.23 -4.24
C GLY A 17 5.94 4.89 -4.58
N ILE A 18 6.53 4.08 -3.75
CA ILE A 18 7.81 3.45 -4.04
C ILE A 18 7.63 1.95 -3.92
N CYS A 19 8.54 1.21 -4.55
CA CYS A 19 8.53 -0.25 -4.46
C CYS A 19 9.61 -0.68 -3.49
N ALA A 20 9.24 -1.50 -2.52
CA ALA A 20 10.17 -2.03 -1.54
C ALA A 20 10.08 -3.55 -1.55
N LEU A 21 11.05 -4.20 -0.93
CA LEU A 21 11.04 -5.65 -0.80
C LEU A 21 10.82 -6.04 0.65
N LEU A 22 9.94 -6.99 0.85
CA LEU A 22 9.69 -7.55 2.16
C LEU A 22 9.60 -9.06 2.01
N ASN A 23 10.58 -9.77 2.56
CA ASN A 23 10.62 -11.24 2.46
C ASN A 23 10.54 -11.70 1.02
N GLY A 24 11.23 -11.00 0.12
CA GLY A 24 11.27 -11.38 -1.28
C GLY A 24 10.06 -10.96 -2.10
N GLN A 25 9.10 -10.31 -1.49
CA GLN A 25 7.91 -9.85 -2.20
C GLN A 25 7.94 -8.34 -2.36
N GLN A 26 7.44 -7.88 -3.50
CA GLN A 26 7.38 -6.45 -3.76
C GLN A 26 6.19 -5.84 -3.07
N VAL A 27 6.46 -4.74 -2.38
CA VAL A 27 5.43 -4.00 -1.65
C VAL A 27 5.43 -2.56 -2.15
N ALA A 28 4.26 -2.03 -2.42
CA ALA A 28 4.11 -0.62 -2.79
C ALA A 28 3.86 0.16 -1.51
N VAL A 29 4.67 1.18 -1.27
CA VAL A 29 4.58 2.02 -0.09
C VAL A 29 4.25 3.44 -0.54
N PHE A 30 3.14 3.97 -0.02
CA PHE A 30 2.63 5.26 -0.45
C PHE A 30 2.63 6.23 0.72
N LEU A 31 3.01 7.47 0.44
CA LEU A 31 2.93 8.57 1.39
C LEU A 31 1.85 9.52 0.95
N LEU A 32 0.84 9.69 1.79
CA LEU A 32 -0.24 10.63 1.52
C LEU A 32 0.00 11.92 2.28
N ALA A 33 0.09 13.01 1.56
CA ALA A 33 0.32 14.34 2.09
C ALA A 33 -0.50 15.33 1.25
N PRO A 34 -0.68 16.56 1.66
CA PRO A 34 -0.17 17.16 2.89
C PRO A 34 -1.10 16.88 4.06
N SER A 35 -0.52 16.83 5.22
CA SER A 35 -1.28 16.62 6.43
C SER A 35 -0.34 16.94 7.59
N ASP A 36 -0.91 17.39 8.69
CA ASP A 36 -0.12 17.56 9.89
C ASP A 36 0.45 16.22 10.35
N GLU A 37 -0.27 15.15 10.02
CA GLU A 37 0.17 13.81 10.33
C GLU A 37 0.27 13.02 9.04
N PRO A 38 1.48 12.83 8.52
CA PRO A 38 1.62 12.07 7.28
C PRO A 38 1.10 10.65 7.46
N GLN A 39 0.45 10.15 6.42
CA GLN A 39 -0.11 8.81 6.43
C GLN A 39 0.62 7.97 5.41
N VAL A 40 1.08 6.80 5.84
CA VAL A 40 1.81 5.88 4.99
C VAL A 40 1.02 4.59 4.89
N TYR A 41 0.87 4.12 3.67
CA TYR A 41 0.14 2.89 3.37
C TYR A 41 1.06 1.93 2.64
N ALA A 42 0.87 0.64 2.89
CA ALA A 42 1.68 -0.38 2.23
C ALA A 42 0.77 -1.51 1.77
N VAL A 43 0.84 -1.81 0.47
CA VAL A 43 0.05 -2.88 -0.11
C VAL A 43 0.96 -3.69 -1.03
N GLY A 44 0.52 -4.90 -1.39
CA GLY A 44 1.26 -5.67 -2.38
C GLY A 44 1.39 -4.90 -3.67
N ASN A 45 2.54 -4.99 -4.31
CA ASN A 45 2.78 -4.25 -5.55
C ASN A 45 2.18 -4.94 -6.78
N TYR A 46 1.79 -6.19 -6.63
CA TYR A 46 1.27 -6.98 -7.74
C TYR A 46 -0.19 -6.67 -8.00
N ASP A 47 -0.48 -6.27 -9.24
CA ASP A 47 -1.86 -6.05 -9.69
C ASP A 47 -2.37 -7.37 -10.27
N PRO A 48 -3.27 -8.07 -9.56
CA PRO A 48 -3.73 -9.37 -10.05
C PRO A 48 -4.61 -9.29 -11.30
N LEU A 49 -5.18 -8.14 -11.56
CA LEU A 49 -5.99 -7.97 -12.77
C LEU A 49 -5.14 -7.67 -13.97
N GLY A 50 -4.05 -6.93 -13.76
CA GLY A 50 -3.11 -6.64 -14.82
C GLY A 50 -1.95 -7.62 -14.92
N ASN A 51 -1.82 -8.48 -13.91
CA ASN A 51 -0.80 -9.51 -13.88
C ASN A 51 0.61 -8.94 -13.96
N ALA A 52 0.87 -7.90 -13.18
CA ALA A 52 2.17 -7.24 -13.18
C ALA A 52 2.39 -6.49 -11.87
N ASN A 53 3.65 -6.29 -11.51
CA ASN A 53 4.05 -5.58 -10.29
C ASN A 53 4.15 -4.09 -10.59
N VAL A 54 3.03 -3.39 -10.55
CA VAL A 54 2.98 -2.01 -11.02
C VAL A 54 2.24 -1.06 -10.08
N LEU A 55 1.68 -1.52 -8.97
CA LEU A 55 0.82 -0.66 -8.16
C LEU A 55 1.58 0.51 -7.56
N SER A 56 2.87 0.38 -7.30
CA SER A 56 3.65 1.52 -6.80
C SER A 56 3.73 2.66 -7.80
N ARG A 57 3.41 2.41 -9.06
CA ARG A 57 3.37 3.44 -10.09
C ARG A 57 1.98 3.98 -10.31
N GLY A 58 1.01 3.53 -9.53
CA GLY A 58 -0.36 3.97 -9.68
C GLY A 58 -0.57 5.38 -9.15
N ILE A 59 -1.76 5.88 -9.38
CA ILE A 59 -2.12 7.23 -9.00
C ILE A 59 -2.99 7.18 -7.75
N LEU A 60 -2.58 7.92 -6.73
CA LEU A 60 -3.36 8.01 -5.51
C LEU A 60 -4.56 8.90 -5.70
N GLY A 61 -5.64 8.55 -5.03
CA GLY A 61 -6.84 9.35 -5.08
C GLY A 61 -7.79 8.93 -3.96
N SER A 62 -8.99 9.44 -4.03
CA SER A 62 -10.02 9.04 -3.07
C SER A 62 -11.33 8.86 -3.80
N ILE A 63 -12.07 7.85 -3.38
CA ILE A 63 -13.42 7.59 -3.88
C ILE A 63 -14.30 7.49 -2.66
N GLY A 64 -15.23 8.46 -2.53
CA GLY A 64 -15.96 8.58 -1.30
C GLY A 64 -15.00 8.88 -0.17
N GLU A 65 -15.03 8.05 0.86
CA GLU A 65 -14.13 8.22 2.00
C GLU A 65 -12.93 7.27 1.95
N GLN A 66 -12.76 6.57 0.84
CA GLN A 66 -11.68 5.60 0.73
C GLN A 66 -10.49 6.20 0.00
N ILE A 67 -9.31 5.98 0.56
CA ILE A 67 -8.05 6.30 -0.12
C ILE A 67 -7.72 5.11 -1.00
N VAL A 68 -7.46 5.39 -2.28
CA VAL A 68 -7.25 4.32 -3.26
C VAL A 68 -6.03 4.59 -4.10
N VAL A 69 -5.53 3.55 -4.73
CA VAL A 69 -4.54 3.67 -5.80
C VAL A 69 -5.17 3.12 -7.07
N ALA A 70 -5.04 3.87 -8.16
CA ALA A 70 -5.51 3.41 -9.46
C ALA A 70 -4.36 2.73 -10.18
N SER A 71 -4.59 1.49 -10.62
CA SER A 71 -3.57 0.76 -11.35
C SER A 71 -3.24 1.46 -12.66
N PRO A 72 -1.97 1.55 -13.04
CA PRO A 72 -1.64 2.19 -14.31
C PRO A 72 -2.05 1.36 -15.53
N LEU A 73 -2.36 0.08 -15.33
CA LEU A 73 -2.68 -0.78 -16.46
C LEU A 73 -4.13 -0.67 -16.87
N TYR A 74 -5.05 -0.98 -15.98
CA TYR A 74 -6.47 -0.97 -16.32
C TYR A 74 -7.27 0.02 -15.51
N LYS A 75 -6.59 0.81 -14.70
CA LYS A 75 -7.18 1.91 -13.95
C LYS A 75 -8.20 1.47 -12.91
N GLN A 76 -8.15 0.21 -12.51
CA GLN A 76 -8.98 -0.24 -11.41
C GLN A 76 -8.40 0.28 -10.11
N HIS A 77 -9.29 0.49 -9.14
CA HIS A 77 -8.93 1.14 -7.89
C HIS A 77 -8.88 0.13 -6.76
N PHE A 78 -7.79 0.17 -6.00
CA PHE A 78 -7.62 -0.69 -4.83
C PHE A 78 -7.60 0.17 -3.59
N SER A 79 -8.38 -0.22 -2.58
CA SER A 79 -8.38 0.48 -1.31
C SER A 79 -7.05 0.27 -0.62
N LEU A 80 -6.45 1.35 -0.13
CA LEU A 80 -5.18 1.25 0.57
C LEU A 80 -5.34 0.76 2.01
N THR A 81 -6.56 0.73 2.52
CA THR A 81 -6.82 0.24 3.87
C THR A 81 -7.28 -1.20 3.90
N THR A 82 -7.99 -1.65 2.88
CA THR A 82 -8.53 -3.02 2.86
C THR A 82 -7.91 -3.89 1.78
N GLY A 83 -7.33 -3.28 0.75
CA GLY A 83 -6.80 -4.01 -0.38
C GLY A 83 -7.85 -4.42 -1.40
N GLN A 84 -9.11 -4.11 -1.15
CA GLN A 84 -10.19 -4.56 -2.02
C GLN A 84 -10.26 -3.71 -3.29
N CYS A 85 -10.44 -4.37 -4.42
CA CYS A 85 -10.67 -3.68 -5.68
C CYS A 85 -12.10 -3.16 -5.69
N LEU A 86 -12.28 -1.87 -5.93
CA LEU A 86 -13.61 -1.28 -5.86
C LEU A 86 -14.51 -1.76 -7.00
N GLU A 87 -13.92 -1.97 -8.17
CA GLU A 87 -14.69 -2.41 -9.34
C GLU A 87 -14.94 -3.92 -9.35
N GLN A 88 -14.10 -4.67 -8.63
CA GLN A 88 -14.24 -6.12 -8.55
C GLN A 88 -13.98 -6.55 -7.10
N PRO A 89 -14.99 -6.45 -6.25
CA PRO A 89 -14.78 -6.67 -4.82
C PRO A 89 -14.25 -8.06 -4.42
N ASP A 90 -14.34 -9.02 -5.34
CA ASP A 90 -13.75 -10.34 -5.07
C ASP A 90 -12.24 -10.33 -5.13
N VAL A 91 -11.66 -9.31 -5.74
CA VAL A 91 -10.22 -9.21 -5.90
C VAL A 91 -9.65 -8.38 -4.78
N VAL A 92 -8.72 -8.94 -4.03
CA VAL A 92 -8.15 -8.30 -2.86
C VAL A 92 -6.63 -8.48 -2.91
N ILE A 93 -5.89 -7.41 -2.65
CA ILE A 93 -4.45 -7.46 -2.55
C ILE A 93 -4.03 -7.37 -1.09
N PRO A 94 -2.82 -7.86 -0.75
CA PRO A 94 -2.36 -7.79 0.64
C PRO A 94 -2.17 -6.35 1.10
N VAL A 95 -2.49 -6.11 2.37
CA VAL A 95 -2.25 -4.82 3.01
C VAL A 95 -1.38 -5.09 4.24
N TYR A 96 -0.35 -4.27 4.41
CA TYR A 96 0.61 -4.44 5.50
C TYR A 96 0.45 -3.32 6.51
N ARG A 97 0.70 -3.64 7.76
CA ARG A 97 0.70 -2.62 8.80
C ARG A 97 1.97 -1.80 8.70
N VAL A 98 1.83 -0.52 8.95
CA VAL A 98 2.94 0.42 8.86
C VAL A 98 3.17 1.05 10.23
N LYS A 99 4.43 1.20 10.57
CA LYS A 99 4.83 1.92 11.77
C LYS A 99 5.92 2.92 11.39
N LEU A 100 5.76 4.16 11.84
CA LEU A 100 6.76 5.20 11.63
C LEU A 100 7.46 5.43 12.96
N GLN A 101 8.75 5.18 12.99
CA GLN A 101 9.49 5.29 14.23
C GLN A 101 10.93 5.68 13.93
N GLN A 102 11.40 6.73 14.61
CA GLN A 102 12.79 7.18 14.50
C GLN A 102 13.18 7.49 13.05
N GLY A 103 12.25 8.09 12.30
CA GLY A 103 12.52 8.47 10.93
C GLY A 103 12.56 7.32 9.95
N ARG A 104 12.10 6.14 10.36
CA ARG A 104 12.12 4.95 9.52
C ARG A 104 10.72 4.41 9.31
N VAL A 105 10.54 3.73 8.19
CA VAL A 105 9.29 3.07 7.86
C VAL A 105 9.45 1.58 8.13
N TRP A 106 8.57 1.06 8.97
CA TRP A 106 8.58 -0.36 9.34
C TRP A 106 7.29 -1.01 8.86
N LEU A 107 7.40 -2.20 8.31
CA LEU A 107 6.24 -2.98 7.91
C LEU A 107 6.18 -4.25 8.74
N ASN A 108 4.96 -4.68 9.03
CA ASN A 108 4.77 -5.93 9.75
C ASN A 108 4.82 -7.08 8.76
N ALA A 109 5.89 -7.86 8.84
CA ALA A 109 6.17 -8.91 7.87
C ALA A 109 5.19 -10.08 7.96
N GLY A 110 4.52 -10.22 9.09
CA GLY A 110 3.63 -11.36 9.27
C GLY A 110 2.16 -11.05 9.07
N GLN A 111 1.82 -9.82 8.67
CA GLN A 111 0.43 -9.40 8.58
C GLN A 111 0.05 -9.07 7.16
N GLN A 112 -1.16 -9.43 6.81
CA GLN A 112 -1.74 -9.09 5.53
C GLN A 112 -3.17 -8.68 5.76
N ASN A 113 -3.82 -8.21 4.70
CA ASN A 113 -5.12 -7.60 4.84
C ASN A 113 -6.22 -8.55 5.29
N GLN A 114 -6.01 -9.85 5.21
CA GLN A 114 -7.02 -10.74 5.76
C GLN A 114 -7.18 -10.52 7.25
N GLN A 115 -6.23 -9.87 7.85
CA GLN A 115 -6.38 -9.42 9.22
C GLN A 115 -7.52 -8.44 9.34
N ALA A 116 -7.64 -7.56 8.40
CA ALA A 116 -8.74 -6.61 8.40
C ALA A 116 -10.05 -7.34 8.26
N SER A 117 -10.09 -8.36 7.43
CA SER A 117 -11.33 -9.11 7.27
C SER A 117 -11.63 -9.95 8.49
N ALA A 118 -10.61 -10.34 9.23
CA ALA A 118 -10.83 -11.10 10.45
C ALA A 118 -11.30 -10.22 11.59
N ALA A 119 -11.10 -8.96 11.46
CA ALA A 119 -11.48 -8.02 12.51
C ALA A 119 -12.98 -7.86 12.61
#